data_b63cbb10ef5a44ae8e3622ac3443ce69
#
_entry.id   b63cbb10ef5a44ae8e3622ac3443ce69
#
_cell.length_a   1.000
_cell.length_b   1.000
_cell.length_c   1.000
_cell.angle_alpha   90.00
_cell.angle_beta   90.00
_cell.angle_gamma   90.00
#
_symmetry.space_group_name_H-M   'P 1'
#
loop_
_entity.id
_entity.type
_entity.pdbx_description
1 polymer ?
#
loop_
_entity_poly.entity_id
_entity_poly.type
_entity_poly.pdbx_seq_one_letter_code
_entity_poly.pdbx_strand_id
1 'polypeptide(L)'
;MLPALPAFPRRSLLAAGLLGGCLPAAALPPQTLRFPRDHGAHPGFRTEWWYVTGHATSGGREFGFQVTFFRSRVDGTQGMQSGFAARQLVFAHAAVTDVQGRKLLHDQRIAREGFDVAVAATNDTQLKLRDWSLVRGDAGYQARIRAQDFALDLEFAPTQPVLLQGRQGLSRKGPQDKQASYYYSQPQLRTRGTLTLRGQPLRVQGTAWLDHEWSEELLHPDAVGWDWIGMNFLDGSALTAFRLRRRDGSTLWDGGSFRTAGGSLYTASRGETEFSPQRFWKSPASQATYPVEWIVRTPADFYTVKAVTDNQELDSRNSTGAIYWEGLSDLYDSNGRKVARGYLEMTGYASPLRM
;
A
#
# COMPACT_ATOMS: atom_id res chain seq x y z
N MET A 1 -62.76 0.91 60.67
CA MET A 1 -61.89 -0.26 60.68
C MET A 1 -61.71 -0.75 59.26
N LEU A 2 -60.54 -0.45 58.65
CA LEU A 2 -60.16 -0.95 57.34
C LEU A 2 -59.01 -1.92 57.57
N PRO A 3 -58.99 -3.09 56.91
CA PRO A 3 -57.93 -4.09 57.10
C PRO A 3 -56.62 -3.71 56.39
N ALA A 4 -55.50 -4.05 57.03
CA ALA A 4 -54.14 -3.82 56.55
C ALA A 4 -53.82 -4.73 55.37
N LEU A 5 -53.12 -4.16 54.34
CA LEU A 5 -52.56 -4.91 53.23
C LEU A 5 -51.21 -5.54 53.62
N PRO A 6 -50.89 -6.70 53.12
CA PRO A 6 -49.64 -7.39 53.43
C PRO A 6 -48.43 -6.81 52.65
N ALA A 7 -47.29 -6.75 53.32
CA ALA A 7 -46.00 -6.30 52.73
C ALA A 7 -45.45 -7.34 51.75
N PHE A 8 -45.05 -6.87 50.53
CA PHE A 8 -44.30 -7.67 49.55
C PHE A 8 -42.80 -7.66 49.85
N PRO A 9 -42.07 -8.77 49.74
CA PRO A 9 -40.64 -8.82 49.95
C PRO A 9 -39.89 -8.17 48.80
N ARG A 10 -38.93 -7.31 49.13
CA ARG A 10 -37.98 -6.73 48.20
C ARG A 10 -37.09 -7.83 47.59
N ARG A 11 -37.31 -8.15 46.31
CA ARG A 11 -36.40 -8.95 45.52
C ARG A 11 -35.19 -8.10 45.16
N SER A 12 -34.02 -8.47 45.68
CA SER A 12 -32.73 -7.92 45.28
C SER A 12 -32.42 -8.36 43.83
N LEU A 13 -32.46 -7.43 42.90
CA LEU A 13 -31.96 -7.62 41.52
C LEU A 13 -30.42 -7.56 41.64
N LEU A 14 -29.77 -8.72 41.57
CA LEU A 14 -28.36 -8.86 41.28
C LEU A 14 -28.15 -8.41 39.80
N ALA A 15 -27.65 -7.19 39.61
CA ALA A 15 -27.13 -6.74 38.34
C ALA A 15 -25.84 -7.51 38.02
N ALA A 16 -25.93 -8.57 37.21
CA ALA A 16 -24.77 -9.21 36.63
C ALA A 16 -24.21 -8.22 35.55
N GLY A 17 -23.21 -7.45 35.96
CA GLY A 17 -22.41 -6.64 35.05
C GLY A 17 -21.67 -7.58 34.09
N LEU A 18 -22.13 -7.67 32.83
CA LEU A 18 -21.33 -8.18 31.73
C LEU A 18 -20.16 -7.22 31.50
N LEU A 19 -19.04 -7.49 32.16
CA LEU A 19 -17.75 -7.00 31.73
C LEU A 19 -17.46 -7.61 30.38
N GLY A 20 -17.85 -6.93 29.31
CA GLY A 20 -17.40 -7.18 27.96
C GLY A 20 -15.89 -6.94 27.91
N GLY A 21 -15.11 -7.92 28.28
CA GLY A 21 -13.66 -7.88 28.09
C GLY A 21 -13.40 -7.77 26.59
N CYS A 22 -12.87 -6.63 26.14
CA CYS A 22 -12.20 -6.57 24.86
C CYS A 22 -11.10 -7.62 24.87
N LEU A 23 -11.33 -8.75 24.22
CA LEU A 23 -10.27 -9.70 23.96
C LEU A 23 -9.18 -8.97 23.18
N PRO A 24 -7.92 -9.02 23.60
CA PRO A 24 -6.83 -8.44 22.82
C PRO A 24 -6.86 -9.05 21.43
N ALA A 25 -6.73 -8.22 20.40
CA ALA A 25 -6.63 -8.73 19.02
C ALA A 25 -5.52 -9.79 18.97
N ALA A 26 -5.89 -10.99 18.51
CA ALA A 26 -4.96 -12.11 18.47
C ALA A 26 -3.81 -11.83 17.50
N ALA A 27 -2.63 -12.37 17.81
CA ALA A 27 -1.50 -12.35 16.88
C ALA A 27 -1.91 -12.92 15.52
N LEU A 28 -1.41 -12.33 14.43
CA LEU A 28 -1.62 -12.88 13.09
C LEU A 28 -0.86 -14.22 13.00
N PRO A 29 -1.55 -15.36 12.78
CA PRO A 29 -0.88 -16.66 12.75
C PRO A 29 -0.02 -16.79 11.48
N PRO A 30 1.11 -17.51 11.52
CA PRO A 30 1.79 -17.91 10.30
C PRO A 30 0.86 -18.73 9.40
N GLN A 31 0.83 -18.42 8.10
CA GLN A 31 0.10 -19.22 7.12
C GLN A 31 0.92 -19.37 5.83
N THR A 32 0.67 -20.43 5.10
CA THR A 32 1.24 -20.60 3.76
C THR A 32 0.33 -19.94 2.74
N LEU A 33 0.84 -18.95 2.02
CA LEU A 33 0.10 -18.31 0.94
C LEU A 33 -0.10 -19.28 -0.22
N ARG A 34 -1.31 -19.31 -0.77
CA ARG A 34 -1.74 -20.24 -1.82
C ARG A 34 -2.18 -19.48 -3.05
N PHE A 35 -1.42 -19.61 -4.13
CA PHE A 35 -1.75 -18.96 -5.39
C PHE A 35 -2.52 -19.93 -6.32
N PRO A 36 -3.52 -19.44 -7.10
CA PRO A 36 -3.89 -18.04 -7.32
C PRO A 36 -4.80 -17.40 -6.24
N ARG A 37 -5.34 -18.20 -5.27
CA ARG A 37 -6.30 -17.70 -4.27
C ARG A 37 -5.82 -16.41 -3.58
N ASP A 38 -4.59 -16.36 -3.14
CA ASP A 38 -4.06 -15.24 -2.38
C ASP A 38 -3.52 -14.09 -3.26
N HIS A 39 -3.83 -14.13 -4.57
CA HIS A 39 -3.87 -12.93 -5.41
C HIS A 39 -5.20 -12.17 -5.27
N GLY A 40 -6.26 -12.84 -4.84
CA GLY A 40 -7.59 -12.27 -4.63
C GLY A 40 -7.77 -11.60 -3.27
N ALA A 41 -8.95 -11.06 -3.04
CA ALA A 41 -9.29 -10.32 -1.84
C ALA A 41 -9.47 -11.21 -0.60
N HIS A 42 -9.18 -10.62 0.57
CA HIS A 42 -9.31 -11.22 1.91
C HIS A 42 -10.31 -10.41 2.75
N PRO A 43 -11.63 -10.46 2.45
CA PRO A 43 -12.64 -9.58 3.03
C PRO A 43 -12.81 -9.73 4.55
N GLY A 44 -12.29 -10.81 5.14
CA GLY A 44 -12.24 -11.00 6.59
C GLY A 44 -11.25 -10.06 7.29
N PHE A 45 -10.28 -9.50 6.59
CA PHE A 45 -9.32 -8.55 7.15
C PHE A 45 -9.81 -7.12 7.02
N ARG A 46 -9.34 -6.24 7.92
CA ARG A 46 -9.77 -4.86 7.99
C ARG A 46 -9.30 -4.04 6.81
N THR A 47 -8.03 -4.19 6.40
CA THR A 47 -7.41 -3.42 5.31
C THR A 47 -6.64 -4.31 4.36
N GLU A 48 -6.61 -3.93 3.10
CA GLU A 48 -5.93 -4.65 2.03
C GLU A 48 -5.65 -3.72 0.85
N TRP A 49 -4.52 -3.93 0.15
CA TRP A 49 -4.22 -3.18 -1.06
C TRP A 49 -3.43 -3.99 -2.08
N TRP A 50 -3.64 -3.67 -3.33
CA TRP A 50 -2.87 -4.06 -4.51
C TRP A 50 -2.25 -2.78 -5.08
N TYR A 51 -0.95 -2.67 -4.97
CA TYR A 51 -0.19 -1.49 -5.29
C TYR A 51 0.76 -1.79 -6.44
N VAL A 52 0.52 -1.17 -7.61
CA VAL A 52 1.38 -1.32 -8.78
C VAL A 52 2.04 0.01 -9.07
N THR A 53 3.36 0.03 -9.05
CA THR A 53 4.15 1.20 -9.42
C THR A 53 5.23 0.83 -10.42
N GLY A 54 5.66 1.78 -11.21
CA GLY A 54 6.69 1.51 -12.19
C GLY A 54 7.10 2.71 -13.01
N HIS A 55 8.01 2.44 -13.92
CA HIS A 55 8.44 3.41 -14.90
C HIS A 55 8.30 2.86 -16.32
N ALA A 56 8.10 3.75 -17.27
CA ALA A 56 8.00 3.40 -18.68
C ALA A 56 8.54 4.52 -19.56
N THR A 57 8.91 4.17 -20.78
CA THR A 57 9.46 5.09 -21.77
C THR A 57 8.68 5.04 -23.08
N SER A 58 8.63 6.18 -23.78
CA SER A 58 8.07 6.31 -25.14
C SER A 58 8.84 7.40 -25.89
N GLY A 59 9.50 7.05 -27.00
CA GLY A 59 10.20 8.03 -27.84
C GLY A 59 11.23 8.89 -27.09
N GLY A 60 11.94 8.32 -26.12
CA GLY A 60 12.91 9.03 -25.27
C GLY A 60 12.30 9.81 -24.10
N ARG A 61 10.96 9.86 -23.98
CA ARG A 61 10.30 10.42 -22.78
C ARG A 61 10.16 9.37 -21.72
N GLU A 62 10.35 9.79 -20.46
CA GLU A 62 10.24 8.94 -19.27
C GLU A 62 8.99 9.28 -18.46
N PHE A 63 8.34 8.24 -17.94
CA PHE A 63 7.15 8.34 -17.12
C PHE A 63 7.25 7.45 -15.90
N GLY A 64 6.82 7.96 -14.75
CA GLY A 64 6.42 7.13 -13.62
C GLY A 64 4.92 6.85 -13.68
N PHE A 65 4.47 5.75 -13.11
CA PHE A 65 3.05 5.46 -12.95
C PHE A 65 2.77 4.71 -11.66
N GLN A 66 1.56 4.94 -11.12
CA GLN A 66 0.99 4.24 -9.98
C GLN A 66 -0.44 3.83 -10.33
N VAL A 67 -0.81 2.61 -9.91
CA VAL A 67 -2.20 2.12 -9.87
C VAL A 67 -2.37 1.35 -8.57
N THR A 68 -3.16 1.88 -7.65
CA THR A 68 -3.41 1.23 -6.36
C THR A 68 -4.90 1.02 -6.17
N PHE A 69 -5.29 -0.21 -5.83
CA PHE A 69 -6.62 -0.54 -5.35
C PHE A 69 -6.53 -0.90 -3.87
N PHE A 70 -7.47 -0.40 -3.10
CA PHE A 70 -7.60 -0.67 -1.68
C PHE A 70 -8.97 -1.25 -1.39
N ARG A 71 -9.03 -2.09 -0.38
CA ARG A 71 -10.26 -2.58 0.22
C ARG A 71 -10.23 -2.34 1.73
N SER A 72 -11.33 -1.89 2.28
CA SER A 72 -11.48 -1.73 3.73
C SER A 72 -12.82 -2.32 4.19
N ARG A 73 -12.76 -3.16 5.24
CA ARG A 73 -13.94 -3.68 5.94
C ARG A 73 -14.51 -2.57 6.83
N VAL A 74 -15.83 -2.37 6.72
CA VAL A 74 -16.57 -1.41 7.55
C VAL A 74 -17.21 -2.14 8.71
N ASP A 75 -16.58 -2.16 9.88
CA ASP A 75 -17.00 -2.98 11.01
C ASP A 75 -18.41 -2.66 11.49
N GLY A 76 -18.79 -1.38 11.52
CA GLY A 76 -20.12 -0.93 11.97
C GLY A 76 -21.31 -1.40 11.12
N THR A 77 -21.05 -1.93 9.92
CA THR A 77 -22.12 -2.37 9.00
C THR A 77 -22.16 -3.88 8.77
N GLN A 78 -21.23 -4.66 9.36
CA GLN A 78 -21.14 -6.11 9.12
C GLN A 78 -22.41 -6.85 9.51
N GLY A 79 -23.07 -6.48 10.60
CA GLY A 79 -24.33 -7.09 11.08
C GLY A 79 -25.61 -6.62 10.36
N MET A 80 -25.53 -5.66 9.45
CA MET A 80 -26.69 -5.13 8.75
C MET A 80 -27.23 -6.12 7.72
N GLN A 81 -28.56 -6.35 7.71
CA GLN A 81 -29.23 -7.24 6.76
C GLN A 81 -29.52 -6.59 5.40
N SER A 82 -29.47 -5.25 5.33
CA SER A 82 -29.71 -4.53 4.08
C SER A 82 -28.70 -4.89 2.99
N GLY A 83 -29.15 -5.16 1.78
CA GLY A 83 -28.31 -5.29 0.59
C GLY A 83 -27.59 -3.97 0.22
N PHE A 84 -28.02 -2.85 0.82
CA PHE A 84 -27.34 -1.55 0.66
C PHE A 84 -26.28 -1.27 1.72
N ALA A 85 -26.07 -2.16 2.69
CA ALA A 85 -25.03 -1.99 3.70
C ALA A 85 -23.64 -1.94 3.05
N ALA A 86 -22.86 -0.90 3.36
CA ALA A 86 -21.47 -0.76 2.90
C ALA A 86 -20.55 -1.63 3.76
N ARG A 87 -20.56 -2.97 3.57
CA ARG A 87 -19.74 -3.89 4.35
C ARG A 87 -18.27 -3.81 3.99
N GLN A 88 -17.98 -3.52 2.72
CA GLN A 88 -16.66 -3.29 2.18
C GLN A 88 -16.66 -1.99 1.38
N LEU A 89 -15.59 -1.22 1.52
CA LEU A 89 -15.28 -0.09 0.65
C LEU A 89 -14.12 -0.48 -0.27
N VAL A 90 -14.24 -0.11 -1.53
CA VAL A 90 -13.14 -0.19 -2.51
C VAL A 90 -12.79 1.22 -2.92
N PHE A 91 -11.52 1.57 -2.85
CA PHE A 91 -11.01 2.82 -3.37
C PHE A 91 -9.79 2.55 -4.24
N ALA A 92 -9.52 3.47 -5.15
CA ALA A 92 -8.39 3.36 -6.04
C ALA A 92 -7.76 4.72 -6.30
N HIS A 93 -6.43 4.72 -6.38
CA HIS A 93 -5.62 5.85 -6.78
C HIS A 93 -4.87 5.49 -8.05
N ALA A 94 -4.73 6.45 -8.93
CA ALA A 94 -3.86 6.33 -10.09
C ALA A 94 -3.10 7.63 -10.31
N ALA A 95 -1.83 7.51 -10.70
CA ALA A 95 -0.99 8.65 -10.97
C ALA A 95 -0.05 8.40 -12.15
N VAL A 96 0.34 9.48 -12.81
CA VAL A 96 1.37 9.52 -13.84
C VAL A 96 2.32 10.67 -13.54
N THR A 97 3.61 10.38 -13.43
CA THR A 97 4.68 11.38 -13.39
C THR A 97 5.24 11.55 -14.80
N ASP A 98 5.01 12.70 -15.43
CA ASP A 98 5.73 13.11 -16.64
C ASP A 98 7.07 13.71 -16.21
N VAL A 99 8.15 12.95 -16.39
CA VAL A 99 9.48 13.31 -15.86
C VAL A 99 10.01 14.59 -16.53
N GLN A 100 9.93 14.67 -17.86
CA GLN A 100 10.39 15.85 -18.60
C GLN A 100 9.49 17.08 -18.36
N GLY A 101 8.17 16.83 -18.22
CA GLY A 101 7.20 17.87 -17.87
C GLY A 101 7.25 18.27 -16.40
N ARG A 102 8.00 17.57 -15.57
CA ARG A 102 8.11 17.77 -14.10
C ARG A 102 6.73 17.89 -13.43
N LYS A 103 5.81 17.05 -13.85
CA LYS A 103 4.41 17.11 -13.43
C LYS A 103 3.88 15.74 -13.03
N LEU A 104 3.25 15.70 -11.86
CA LEU A 104 2.39 14.61 -11.43
C LEU A 104 0.94 14.91 -11.84
N LEU A 105 0.29 13.94 -12.45
CA LEU A 105 -1.16 13.89 -12.66
C LEU A 105 -1.70 12.74 -11.83
N HIS A 106 -2.77 12.96 -11.08
CA HIS A 106 -3.38 11.90 -10.29
C HIS A 106 -4.90 12.04 -10.24
N ASP A 107 -5.58 10.93 -9.97
CA ASP A 107 -7.02 10.84 -9.79
C ASP A 107 -7.35 9.73 -8.78
N GLN A 108 -8.55 9.76 -8.23
CA GLN A 108 -8.99 8.84 -7.19
C GLN A 108 -10.46 8.47 -7.34
N ARG A 109 -10.82 7.29 -6.87
CA ARG A 109 -12.18 6.77 -6.87
C ARG A 109 -12.47 6.11 -5.53
N ILE A 110 -13.74 6.13 -5.11
CA ILE A 110 -14.25 5.37 -3.98
C ILE A 110 -15.68 4.92 -4.25
N ALA A 111 -16.01 3.69 -3.85
CA ALA A 111 -17.38 3.19 -3.79
C ALA A 111 -17.49 2.07 -2.76
N ARG A 112 -18.71 1.80 -2.28
CA ARG A 112 -18.99 0.55 -1.59
C ARG A 112 -18.96 -0.60 -2.60
N GLU A 113 -18.54 -1.77 -2.15
CA GLU A 113 -18.55 -3.00 -2.95
C GLU A 113 -19.98 -3.39 -3.35
N GLY A 114 -20.13 -3.96 -4.52
CA GLY A 114 -21.39 -4.47 -5.07
C GLY A 114 -21.97 -3.64 -6.21
N PHE A 115 -23.13 -4.10 -6.71
CA PHE A 115 -23.92 -3.48 -7.80
C PHE A 115 -23.15 -3.29 -9.10
N ASP A 116 -22.16 -4.13 -9.35
CA ASP A 116 -21.21 -4.03 -10.47
C ASP A 116 -20.45 -2.68 -10.55
N VAL A 117 -20.51 -1.87 -9.48
CA VAL A 117 -19.80 -0.59 -9.36
C VAL A 117 -18.40 -0.81 -8.81
N ALA A 118 -18.28 -1.64 -7.77
CA ALA A 118 -16.99 -1.99 -7.17
C ALA A 118 -16.96 -3.49 -6.86
N VAL A 119 -15.86 -4.13 -7.23
CA VAL A 119 -15.63 -5.58 -7.06
C VAL A 119 -14.20 -5.79 -6.58
N ALA A 120 -14.03 -6.66 -5.58
CA ALA A 120 -12.75 -7.23 -5.18
C ALA A 120 -12.94 -8.76 -5.03
N ALA A 121 -12.68 -9.50 -6.10
CA ALA A 121 -12.92 -10.95 -6.13
C ALA A 121 -11.95 -11.71 -5.21
N THR A 122 -12.40 -12.81 -4.63
CA THR A 122 -11.64 -13.57 -3.64
C THR A 122 -10.80 -14.70 -4.21
N ASN A 123 -10.99 -15.08 -5.45
CA ASN A 123 -10.30 -16.23 -6.08
C ASN A 123 -9.02 -15.87 -6.81
N ASP A 124 -8.91 -14.65 -7.31
CA ASP A 124 -7.74 -14.09 -8.00
C ASP A 124 -7.87 -12.56 -8.04
N THR A 125 -6.84 -11.84 -8.51
CA THR A 125 -6.91 -10.39 -8.71
C THR A 125 -7.91 -10.06 -9.81
N GLN A 126 -9.12 -9.69 -9.41
CA GLN A 126 -10.16 -9.14 -10.25
C GLN A 126 -10.76 -7.94 -9.52
N LEU A 127 -10.15 -6.79 -9.73
CA LEU A 127 -10.52 -5.53 -9.10
C LEU A 127 -11.19 -4.64 -10.13
N LYS A 128 -12.34 -4.12 -9.75
CA LYS A 128 -13.10 -3.15 -10.56
C LYS A 128 -13.59 -2.03 -9.67
N LEU A 129 -13.47 -0.82 -10.14
CA LEU A 129 -14.09 0.35 -9.50
C LEU A 129 -14.56 1.31 -10.60
N ARG A 130 -15.87 1.24 -10.93
CA ARG A 130 -16.49 1.88 -12.10
C ARG A 130 -15.81 1.41 -13.40
N ASP A 131 -15.10 2.31 -14.09
CA ASP A 131 -14.36 2.09 -15.33
C ASP A 131 -12.86 1.84 -15.13
N TRP A 132 -12.41 1.74 -13.88
CA TRP A 132 -11.05 1.35 -13.51
C TRP A 132 -10.98 -0.12 -13.17
N SER A 133 -9.91 -0.77 -13.57
CA SER A 133 -9.70 -2.18 -13.23
C SER A 133 -8.23 -2.56 -13.13
N LEU A 134 -7.97 -3.57 -12.29
CA LEU A 134 -6.73 -4.33 -12.26
C LEU A 134 -7.11 -5.81 -12.22
N VAL A 135 -6.76 -6.55 -13.28
CA VAL A 135 -7.16 -7.93 -13.47
C VAL A 135 -5.93 -8.78 -13.76
N ARG A 136 -5.83 -9.94 -13.10
CA ARG A 136 -4.83 -10.96 -13.40
C ARG A 136 -5.41 -12.01 -14.33
N GLY A 137 -4.62 -12.45 -15.30
CA GLY A 137 -4.88 -13.55 -16.20
C GLY A 137 -3.60 -14.37 -16.41
N ASP A 138 -3.61 -15.28 -17.36
CA ASP A 138 -2.49 -16.22 -17.60
C ASP A 138 -1.18 -15.52 -17.95
N ALA A 139 -1.22 -14.38 -18.64
CA ALA A 139 -0.05 -13.62 -19.04
C ALA A 139 0.47 -12.64 -17.97
N GLY A 140 -0.20 -12.52 -16.83
CA GLY A 140 0.09 -11.54 -15.78
C GLY A 140 -1.08 -10.59 -15.54
N TYR A 141 -0.81 -9.33 -15.24
CA TYR A 141 -1.83 -8.35 -14.87
C TYR A 141 -2.11 -7.37 -15.99
N GLN A 142 -3.32 -6.84 -16.01
CA GLN A 142 -3.73 -5.73 -16.86
C GLN A 142 -4.40 -4.65 -16.00
N ALA A 143 -3.90 -3.41 -16.09
CA ALA A 143 -4.56 -2.24 -15.52
C ALA A 143 -5.22 -1.42 -16.63
N ARG A 144 -6.48 -1.02 -16.39
CA ARG A 144 -7.22 -0.08 -17.23
C ARG A 144 -7.72 1.05 -16.36
N ILE A 145 -7.20 2.24 -16.59
CA ILE A 145 -7.51 3.46 -15.85
C ILE A 145 -7.98 4.53 -16.82
N ARG A 146 -9.07 5.20 -16.49
CA ARG A 146 -9.62 6.34 -17.22
C ARG A 146 -9.78 7.50 -16.25
N ALA A 147 -8.73 8.31 -16.12
CA ALA A 147 -8.72 9.51 -15.31
C ALA A 147 -9.07 10.74 -16.17
N GLN A 148 -9.26 11.89 -15.54
CA GLN A 148 -9.63 13.12 -16.22
C GLN A 148 -8.54 13.57 -17.22
N ASP A 149 -7.28 13.58 -16.78
CA ASP A 149 -6.14 14.15 -17.53
C ASP A 149 -5.24 13.09 -18.16
N PHE A 150 -5.45 11.81 -17.83
CA PHE A 150 -4.65 10.69 -18.34
C PHE A 150 -5.46 9.40 -18.43
N ALA A 151 -4.92 8.43 -19.17
CA ALA A 151 -5.41 7.06 -19.13
C ALA A 151 -4.23 6.08 -19.20
N LEU A 152 -4.41 4.93 -18.56
CA LEU A 152 -3.48 3.82 -18.58
C LEU A 152 -4.19 2.57 -19.12
N ASP A 153 -3.56 1.91 -20.07
CA ASP A 153 -3.90 0.54 -20.50
C ASP A 153 -2.58 -0.22 -20.56
N LEU A 154 -2.21 -0.81 -19.42
CA LEU A 154 -0.90 -1.38 -19.18
C LEU A 154 -1.01 -2.87 -18.86
N GLU A 155 -0.10 -3.65 -19.41
CA GLU A 155 0.11 -5.06 -19.14
C GLU A 155 1.40 -5.24 -18.32
N PHE A 156 1.35 -6.12 -17.31
CA PHE A 156 2.45 -6.42 -16.42
C PHE A 156 2.72 -7.93 -16.42
N ALA A 157 3.76 -8.35 -17.11
CA ALA A 157 4.13 -9.77 -17.21
C ALA A 157 5.17 -10.11 -16.13
N PRO A 158 4.91 -11.07 -15.22
CA PRO A 158 5.88 -11.57 -14.27
C PRO A 158 7.12 -12.11 -14.97
N THR A 159 8.30 -11.71 -14.54
CA THR A 159 9.59 -12.22 -15.03
C THR A 159 10.32 -13.05 -13.99
N GLN A 160 9.81 -13.01 -12.75
CA GLN A 160 10.40 -13.66 -11.58
C GLN A 160 9.29 -14.23 -10.69
N PRO A 161 9.59 -15.20 -9.83
CA PRO A 161 8.63 -15.71 -8.84
C PRO A 161 8.18 -14.62 -7.86
N VAL A 162 7.02 -14.85 -7.24
CA VAL A 162 6.54 -14.05 -6.10
C VAL A 162 7.62 -13.93 -5.03
N LEU A 163 7.77 -12.76 -4.46
CA LEU A 163 8.65 -12.46 -3.33
C LEU A 163 7.81 -12.38 -2.06
N LEU A 164 7.89 -13.38 -1.20
CA LEU A 164 7.21 -13.40 0.08
C LEU A 164 7.97 -12.48 1.07
N GLN A 165 7.31 -11.45 1.57
CA GLN A 165 7.91 -10.49 2.49
C GLN A 165 7.93 -11.01 3.93
N GLY A 166 8.89 -10.55 4.72
CA GLY A 166 9.04 -10.98 6.11
C GLY A 166 9.29 -12.49 6.23
N ARG A 167 8.68 -13.12 7.22
CA ARG A 167 8.81 -14.57 7.44
C ARG A 167 7.77 -15.32 6.61
N GLN A 168 8.13 -15.78 5.41
CA GLN A 168 7.26 -16.55 4.51
C GLN A 168 5.91 -15.84 4.21
N GLY A 169 5.94 -14.51 4.04
CA GLY A 169 4.77 -13.71 3.79
C GLY A 169 4.15 -13.08 5.04
N LEU A 170 4.58 -13.42 6.24
CA LEU A 170 4.18 -12.74 7.48
C LEU A 170 5.17 -11.61 7.80
N SER A 171 4.76 -10.37 7.55
CA SER A 171 5.56 -9.16 7.73
C SER A 171 5.16 -8.42 9.00
N ARG A 172 6.08 -8.30 9.96
CA ARG A 172 5.87 -7.53 11.20
C ARG A 172 5.88 -6.03 10.89
N LYS A 173 4.97 -5.29 11.54
CA LYS A 173 4.79 -3.84 11.39
C LYS A 173 4.89 -3.11 12.74
N GLY A 174 5.21 -3.82 13.81
CA GLY A 174 5.33 -3.20 15.13
C GLY A 174 5.80 -4.17 16.20
N PRO A 175 5.98 -3.69 17.44
CA PRO A 175 6.48 -4.48 18.55
C PRO A 175 5.51 -5.56 19.02
N GLN A 176 4.20 -5.40 18.79
CA GLN A 176 3.19 -6.37 19.18
C GLN A 176 2.92 -7.36 18.04
N ASP A 177 2.67 -8.64 18.38
CA ASP A 177 2.48 -9.70 17.37
C ASP A 177 1.27 -9.50 16.46
N LYS A 178 0.24 -8.80 16.95
CA LYS A 178 -0.93 -8.42 16.16
C LYS A 178 -0.64 -7.37 15.07
N GLN A 179 0.44 -6.58 15.22
CA GLN A 179 0.89 -5.58 14.26
C GLN A 179 1.71 -6.26 13.17
N ALA A 180 1.03 -6.92 12.28
CA ALA A 180 1.60 -7.67 11.18
C ALA A 180 0.62 -7.70 10.01
N SER A 181 1.12 -8.04 8.86
CA SER A 181 0.36 -8.24 7.63
C SER A 181 0.80 -9.53 6.96
N TYR A 182 -0.07 -10.08 6.12
CA TYR A 182 0.40 -10.96 5.05
C TYR A 182 0.75 -10.10 3.86
N TYR A 183 1.93 -10.33 3.31
CA TYR A 183 2.53 -9.43 2.34
C TYR A 183 3.41 -10.18 1.36
N TYR A 184 3.16 -9.97 0.08
CA TYR A 184 4.06 -10.40 -0.97
C TYR A 184 4.24 -9.31 -2.02
N SER A 185 5.36 -9.38 -2.73
CA SER A 185 5.69 -8.50 -3.85
C SER A 185 5.91 -9.30 -5.13
N GLN A 186 5.70 -8.66 -6.27
CA GLN A 186 6.16 -9.11 -7.57
C GLN A 186 7.01 -8.01 -8.20
N PRO A 187 8.32 -8.04 -7.96
CA PRO A 187 9.25 -7.11 -8.61
C PRO A 187 9.52 -7.50 -10.05
N GLN A 188 10.18 -6.61 -10.80
CA GLN A 188 10.64 -6.87 -12.17
C GLN A 188 9.52 -7.25 -13.15
N LEU A 189 8.30 -6.72 -12.95
CA LEU A 189 7.21 -6.93 -13.88
C LEU A 189 7.50 -6.21 -15.21
N ARG A 190 7.66 -6.96 -16.29
CA ARG A 190 7.82 -6.36 -17.62
C ARG A 190 6.53 -5.66 -18.03
N THR A 191 6.62 -4.37 -18.27
CA THR A 191 5.49 -3.48 -18.54
C THR A 191 5.46 -3.08 -19.98
N ARG A 192 4.28 -3.11 -20.60
CA ARG A 192 4.00 -2.56 -21.92
C ARG A 192 2.57 -2.09 -22.01
N GLY A 193 2.28 -1.22 -22.97
CA GLY A 193 0.90 -0.78 -23.20
C GLY A 193 0.80 0.60 -23.80
N THR A 194 -0.27 1.30 -23.41
CA THR A 194 -0.55 2.67 -23.83
C THR A 194 -0.78 3.56 -22.62
N LEU A 195 -0.04 4.65 -22.56
CA LEU A 195 -0.26 5.76 -21.66
C LEU A 195 -0.82 6.91 -22.47
N THR A 196 -1.97 7.45 -22.10
CA THR A 196 -2.58 8.60 -22.79
C THR A 196 -2.44 9.82 -21.91
N LEU A 197 -1.84 10.88 -22.43
CA LEU A 197 -1.74 12.18 -21.76
C LEU A 197 -2.46 13.23 -22.57
N ARG A 198 -3.41 13.93 -21.97
CA ARG A 198 -4.18 15.00 -22.62
C ARG A 198 -4.72 14.57 -23.99
N GLY A 199 -5.25 13.36 -24.06
CA GLY A 199 -5.82 12.78 -25.28
C GLY A 199 -4.80 12.19 -26.27
N GLN A 200 -3.49 12.34 -26.04
CA GLN A 200 -2.45 11.78 -26.92
C GLN A 200 -2.00 10.40 -26.43
N PRO A 201 -2.21 9.32 -27.19
CA PRO A 201 -1.76 7.98 -26.83
C PRO A 201 -0.26 7.83 -27.12
N LEU A 202 0.46 7.26 -26.15
CA LEU A 202 1.89 6.96 -26.19
C LEU A 202 2.08 5.46 -25.96
N ARG A 203 2.69 4.76 -26.91
CA ARG A 203 3.11 3.37 -26.67
C ARG A 203 4.29 3.38 -25.74
N VAL A 204 4.17 2.64 -24.64
CA VAL A 204 5.18 2.61 -23.56
C VAL A 204 5.66 1.20 -23.29
N GLN A 205 6.91 1.11 -22.83
CA GLN A 205 7.52 -0.09 -22.29
C GLN A 205 8.38 0.25 -21.08
N GLY A 206 8.48 -0.69 -20.13
CA GLY A 206 9.22 -0.44 -18.90
C GLY A 206 9.17 -1.58 -17.91
N THR A 207 9.31 -1.25 -16.63
CA THR A 207 9.32 -2.21 -15.53
C THR A 207 8.45 -1.71 -14.39
N ALA A 208 7.70 -2.63 -13.76
CA ALA A 208 6.86 -2.33 -12.62
C ALA A 208 7.20 -3.23 -11.41
N TRP A 209 6.67 -2.83 -10.30
CA TRP A 209 6.60 -3.51 -9.01
C TRP A 209 5.13 -3.67 -8.64
N LEU A 210 4.75 -4.81 -8.04
CA LEU A 210 3.44 -4.99 -7.43
C LEU A 210 3.62 -5.44 -5.99
N ASP A 211 2.88 -4.81 -5.09
CA ASP A 211 2.66 -5.28 -3.72
C ASP A 211 1.20 -5.67 -3.52
N HIS A 212 1.00 -6.77 -2.80
CA HIS A 212 -0.30 -7.14 -2.26
C HIS A 212 -0.13 -7.42 -0.77
N GLU A 213 -0.88 -6.69 0.03
CA GLU A 213 -0.75 -6.75 1.49
C GLU A 213 -2.12 -6.63 2.15
N TRP A 214 -2.38 -7.44 3.19
CA TRP A 214 -3.61 -7.39 3.98
C TRP A 214 -3.34 -7.58 5.47
N SER A 215 -4.12 -6.88 6.30
CA SER A 215 -3.91 -6.83 7.73
C SER A 215 -5.20 -6.56 8.50
N GLU A 216 -5.27 -7.06 9.73
CA GLU A 216 -6.28 -6.65 10.71
C GLU A 216 -5.84 -5.39 11.47
N GLU A 217 -4.56 -5.30 11.85
CA GLU A 217 -3.99 -4.17 12.57
C GLU A 217 -2.58 -3.89 12.06
N LEU A 218 -2.47 -2.92 11.15
CA LEU A 218 -1.20 -2.58 10.53
C LEU A 218 -0.38 -1.60 11.37
N LEU A 219 -1.01 -0.50 11.82
CA LEU A 219 -0.33 0.60 12.47
C LEU A 219 -0.41 0.49 13.99
N HIS A 220 0.75 0.65 14.63
CA HIS A 220 0.83 0.91 16.07
C HIS A 220 0.23 2.30 16.38
N PRO A 221 -0.46 2.51 17.54
CA PRO A 221 -1.01 3.81 17.91
C PRO A 221 -0.01 4.98 17.91
N ASP A 222 1.26 4.71 18.20
CA ASP A 222 2.33 5.71 18.18
C ASP A 222 2.86 6.00 16.78
N ALA A 223 2.51 5.20 15.78
CA ALA A 223 2.93 5.44 14.41
C ALA A 223 2.10 6.55 13.76
N VAL A 224 2.76 7.51 13.14
CA VAL A 224 2.09 8.58 12.39
C VAL A 224 2.07 8.33 10.88
N GLY A 225 2.86 7.36 10.41
CA GLY A 225 3.00 7.00 9.00
C GLY A 225 4.24 6.14 8.77
N TRP A 226 4.54 5.93 7.52
CA TRP A 226 5.71 5.15 7.09
C TRP A 226 6.51 5.85 5.99
N ASP A 227 7.74 5.40 5.82
CA ASP A 227 8.58 5.60 4.66
C ASP A 227 8.88 4.21 4.09
N TRP A 228 8.67 4.02 2.79
CA TRP A 228 8.81 2.75 2.09
C TRP A 228 9.50 2.94 0.75
N ILE A 229 10.32 1.98 0.35
CA ILE A 229 10.87 1.88 -0.99
C ILE A 229 10.69 0.48 -1.57
N GLY A 230 10.37 0.42 -2.88
CA GLY A 230 10.43 -0.79 -3.70
C GLY A 230 11.24 -0.51 -4.94
N MET A 231 12.38 -1.19 -5.09
CA MET A 231 13.39 -0.89 -6.09
C MET A 231 13.69 -2.10 -6.98
N ASN A 232 13.52 -1.91 -8.28
CA ASN A 232 13.93 -2.86 -9.31
C ASN A 232 15.36 -2.54 -9.76
N PHE A 233 16.31 -3.42 -9.44
CA PHE A 233 17.70 -3.25 -9.84
C PHE A 233 17.90 -3.54 -11.33
N LEU A 234 18.89 -2.89 -11.91
CA LEU A 234 19.25 -3.05 -13.34
C LEU A 234 19.79 -4.45 -13.65
N ASP A 235 20.34 -5.15 -12.67
CA ASP A 235 20.83 -6.53 -12.77
C ASP A 235 19.74 -7.59 -12.54
N GLY A 236 18.49 -7.18 -12.25
CA GLY A 236 17.38 -8.07 -11.94
C GLY A 236 17.17 -8.34 -10.46
N SER A 237 18.02 -7.83 -9.57
CA SER A 237 17.81 -7.88 -8.12
C SER A 237 16.61 -7.00 -7.71
N ALA A 238 16.14 -7.15 -6.48
CA ALA A 238 15.00 -6.40 -5.95
C ALA A 238 15.21 -6.06 -4.47
N LEU A 239 14.90 -4.83 -4.08
CA LEU A 239 14.98 -4.34 -2.70
C LEU A 239 13.65 -3.77 -2.26
N THR A 240 13.18 -4.21 -1.10
CA THR A 240 12.13 -3.54 -0.32
C THR A 240 12.76 -3.08 0.99
N ALA A 241 12.51 -1.85 1.41
CA ALA A 241 12.85 -1.37 2.74
C ALA A 241 11.75 -0.44 3.23
N PHE A 242 11.43 -0.51 4.51
CA PHE A 242 10.44 0.37 5.13
C PHE A 242 10.77 0.67 6.58
N ARG A 243 10.23 1.79 7.06
CA ARG A 243 10.12 2.08 8.50
C ARG A 243 8.75 2.67 8.82
N LEU A 244 8.21 2.32 9.96
CA LEU A 244 7.11 3.02 10.59
C LEU A 244 7.69 4.09 11.53
N ARG A 245 7.10 5.27 11.48
CA ARG A 245 7.67 6.48 12.08
C ARG A 245 6.78 7.02 13.19
N ARG A 246 7.39 7.42 14.32
CA ARG A 246 6.73 8.20 15.38
C ARG A 246 6.64 9.68 15.01
N ARG A 247 5.87 10.41 15.78
CA ARG A 247 5.66 11.87 15.60
C ARG A 247 6.97 12.68 15.67
N ASP A 248 7.92 12.26 16.47
CA ASP A 248 9.24 12.89 16.60
C ASP A 248 10.20 12.54 15.46
N GLY A 249 9.74 11.75 14.49
CA GLY A 249 10.54 11.30 13.35
C GLY A 249 11.36 10.04 13.61
N SER A 250 11.39 9.53 14.86
CA SER A 250 12.12 8.31 15.20
C SER A 250 11.46 7.07 14.59
N THR A 251 12.28 6.04 14.33
CA THR A 251 11.80 4.74 13.83
C THR A 251 11.12 3.97 14.96
N LEU A 252 9.86 3.59 14.76
CA LEU A 252 9.13 2.70 15.64
C LEU A 252 9.41 1.24 15.29
N TRP A 253 9.39 0.93 14.00
CA TRP A 253 9.62 -0.39 13.45
C TRP A 253 10.23 -0.26 12.06
N ASP A 254 11.06 -1.21 11.66
CA ASP A 254 11.68 -1.27 10.35
C ASP A 254 11.73 -2.71 9.84
N GLY A 255 11.95 -2.85 8.56
CA GLY A 255 12.13 -4.12 7.89
C GLY A 255 12.39 -3.96 6.39
N GLY A 256 12.58 -5.08 5.74
CA GLY A 256 12.83 -5.10 4.30
C GLY A 256 13.28 -6.47 3.83
N SER A 257 13.54 -6.57 2.55
CA SER A 257 14.11 -7.77 1.93
C SER A 257 14.95 -7.39 0.72
N PHE A 258 15.99 -8.15 0.48
CA PHE A 258 16.80 -8.07 -0.72
C PHE A 258 16.82 -9.43 -1.41
N ARG A 259 16.41 -9.48 -2.67
CA ARG A 259 16.51 -10.66 -3.52
C ARG A 259 17.53 -10.40 -4.61
N THR A 260 18.57 -11.25 -4.69
CA THR A 260 19.55 -11.20 -5.77
C THR A 260 18.93 -11.62 -7.10
N ALA A 261 19.55 -11.25 -8.21
CA ALA A 261 19.16 -11.72 -9.56
C ALA A 261 19.16 -13.25 -9.66
N GLY A 262 20.01 -13.94 -8.90
CA GLY A 262 20.06 -15.41 -8.80
C GLY A 262 18.97 -16.03 -7.91
N GLY A 263 18.08 -15.22 -7.30
CA GLY A 263 16.95 -15.69 -6.52
C GLY A 263 17.21 -15.88 -5.03
N SER A 264 18.44 -15.68 -4.52
CA SER A 264 18.72 -15.72 -3.08
C SER A 264 18.02 -14.57 -2.37
N LEU A 265 17.28 -14.89 -1.31
CA LEU A 265 16.51 -13.92 -0.53
C LEU A 265 17.13 -13.70 0.84
N TYR A 266 17.35 -12.44 1.19
CA TYR A 266 17.64 -11.98 2.55
C TYR A 266 16.46 -11.16 3.08
N THR A 267 16.00 -11.46 4.28
CA THR A 267 14.98 -10.67 4.98
C THR A 267 15.66 -9.93 6.13
N ALA A 268 15.56 -8.61 6.12
CA ALA A 268 16.17 -7.77 7.13
C ALA A 268 15.50 -7.96 8.49
N SER A 269 16.31 -8.11 9.51
CA SER A 269 15.87 -8.07 10.92
C SER A 269 15.64 -6.64 11.36
N ARG A 270 14.92 -6.47 12.47
CA ARG A 270 14.71 -5.15 13.08
C ARG A 270 16.05 -4.47 13.39
N GLY A 271 16.18 -3.19 13.02
CA GLY A 271 17.38 -2.38 13.19
C GLY A 271 18.42 -2.55 12.08
N GLU A 272 18.19 -3.42 11.10
CA GLU A 272 19.10 -3.59 9.95
C GLU A 272 18.78 -2.64 8.80
N THR A 273 17.62 -1.95 8.85
CA THR A 273 17.21 -0.97 7.85
C THR A 273 17.10 0.40 8.49
N GLU A 274 17.87 1.35 8.00
CA GLU A 274 17.90 2.72 8.54
C GLU A 274 17.71 3.74 7.43
N PHE A 275 16.81 4.68 7.67
CA PHE A 275 16.48 5.78 6.75
C PHE A 275 17.00 7.09 7.33
N SER A 276 17.98 7.70 6.67
CA SER A 276 18.58 9.00 7.04
C SER A 276 18.22 10.06 6.00
N PRO A 277 17.35 11.04 6.32
CA PRO A 277 16.93 12.05 5.35
C PRO A 277 18.09 12.99 5.00
N GLN A 278 18.16 13.38 3.73
CA GLN A 278 19.23 14.26 3.21
C GLN A 278 18.67 15.59 2.70
N ARG A 279 17.90 15.57 1.64
CA ARG A 279 17.34 16.75 1.01
C ARG A 279 15.82 16.80 1.20
N PHE A 280 15.32 17.97 1.50
CA PHE A 280 13.89 18.20 1.76
C PHE A 280 13.26 19.06 0.66
N TRP A 281 11.98 18.80 0.40
CA TRP A 281 11.12 19.60 -0.44
C TRP A 281 9.84 19.96 0.33
N LYS A 282 9.45 21.23 0.28
CA LYS A 282 8.22 21.70 0.87
C LYS A 282 7.13 21.79 -0.21
N SER A 283 6.02 21.08 0.01
CA SER A 283 4.88 21.12 -0.91
C SER A 283 4.25 22.51 -0.93
N PRO A 284 4.06 23.12 -2.10
CA PRO A 284 3.30 24.37 -2.21
C PRO A 284 1.81 24.15 -1.95
N ALA A 285 1.28 22.94 -2.10
CA ALA A 285 -0.13 22.62 -1.95
C ALA A 285 -0.51 22.35 -0.48
N SER A 286 0.15 21.41 0.17
CA SER A 286 -0.15 20.99 1.55
C SER A 286 0.66 21.73 2.61
N GLN A 287 1.75 22.38 2.22
CA GLN A 287 2.79 22.94 3.10
C GLN A 287 3.56 21.86 3.91
N ALA A 288 3.32 20.58 3.68
CA ALA A 288 4.09 19.50 4.26
C ALA A 288 5.52 19.50 3.70
N THR A 289 6.46 19.05 4.52
CA THR A 289 7.87 18.96 4.13
C THR A 289 8.27 17.49 4.05
N TYR A 290 8.68 17.05 2.86
CA TYR A 290 9.06 15.69 2.56
C TYR A 290 10.56 15.56 2.32
N PRO A 291 11.25 14.58 2.90
CA PRO A 291 12.61 14.26 2.50
C PRO A 291 12.59 13.51 1.15
N VAL A 292 13.03 14.19 0.10
CA VAL A 292 13.02 13.68 -1.29
C VAL A 292 14.36 13.10 -1.72
N GLU A 293 15.31 13.05 -0.79
CA GLU A 293 16.57 12.31 -0.92
C GLU A 293 16.92 11.68 0.43
N TRP A 294 17.30 10.38 0.39
CA TRP A 294 17.61 9.59 1.57
C TRP A 294 18.88 8.80 1.41
N ILE A 295 19.62 8.60 2.50
CA ILE A 295 20.53 7.47 2.63
C ILE A 295 19.74 6.35 3.32
N VAL A 296 19.66 5.19 2.66
CA VAL A 296 19.04 3.98 3.21
C VAL A 296 20.12 2.94 3.42
N ARG A 297 20.45 2.68 4.68
CA ARG A 297 21.34 1.58 5.06
C ARG A 297 20.54 0.29 5.08
N THR A 298 21.09 -0.73 4.48
CA THR A 298 20.58 -2.10 4.49
C THR A 298 21.73 -3.07 4.72
N PRO A 299 21.47 -4.36 5.02
CA PRO A 299 22.54 -5.36 5.10
C PRO A 299 23.34 -5.53 3.80
N ALA A 300 22.77 -5.16 2.66
CA ALA A 300 23.42 -5.30 1.36
C ALA A 300 24.39 -4.14 1.04
N ASP A 301 23.97 -2.91 1.29
CA ASP A 301 24.79 -1.70 1.01
C ASP A 301 24.14 -0.45 1.67
N PHE A 302 24.86 0.69 1.54
CA PHE A 302 24.33 2.03 1.77
C PHE A 302 23.87 2.60 0.45
N TYR A 303 22.57 2.79 0.31
CA TYR A 303 22.00 3.33 -0.90
C TYR A 303 21.57 4.78 -0.74
N THR A 304 21.76 5.58 -1.79
CA THR A 304 21.13 6.89 -1.90
C THR A 304 19.89 6.79 -2.76
N VAL A 305 18.72 7.06 -2.20
CA VAL A 305 17.43 7.18 -2.90
C VAL A 305 17.21 8.63 -3.27
N LYS A 306 16.94 8.93 -4.55
CA LYS A 306 16.68 10.29 -5.03
C LYS A 306 15.38 10.34 -5.83
N ALA A 307 14.46 11.20 -5.44
CA ALA A 307 13.29 11.51 -6.22
C ALA A 307 13.68 12.02 -7.62
N VAL A 308 13.08 11.47 -8.68
CA VAL A 308 13.31 11.92 -10.05
C VAL A 308 12.75 13.33 -10.27
N THR A 309 11.66 13.66 -9.59
CA THR A 309 11.12 15.02 -9.45
C THR A 309 10.56 15.19 -8.04
N ASP A 310 10.66 16.39 -7.49
CA ASP A 310 10.29 16.61 -6.08
C ASP A 310 8.77 16.63 -5.87
N ASN A 311 8.03 17.22 -6.80
CA ASN A 311 6.58 17.35 -6.69
C ASN A 311 5.88 16.07 -7.17
N GLN A 312 5.80 15.08 -6.26
CA GLN A 312 5.05 13.84 -6.45
C GLN A 312 4.10 13.59 -5.26
N GLU A 313 3.54 14.67 -4.72
CA GLU A 313 2.52 14.62 -3.67
C GLU A 313 1.14 14.34 -4.26
N LEU A 314 0.38 13.44 -3.61
CA LEU A 314 -0.98 13.08 -3.96
C LEU A 314 -1.97 13.56 -2.88
N ASP A 315 -2.97 14.33 -3.30
CA ASP A 315 -4.11 14.68 -2.44
C ASP A 315 -5.22 13.65 -2.63
N SER A 316 -5.31 12.69 -1.72
CA SER A 316 -6.32 11.63 -1.72
C SER A 316 -7.38 11.82 -0.63
N ARG A 317 -7.60 13.05 -0.15
CA ARG A 317 -8.58 13.35 0.89
C ARG A 317 -10.00 12.98 0.53
N ASN A 318 -10.36 12.96 -0.75
CA ASN A 318 -11.69 12.58 -1.20
C ASN A 318 -11.97 11.07 -1.17
N SER A 319 -10.95 10.24 -0.93
CA SER A 319 -11.08 8.77 -0.81
C SER A 319 -10.57 8.26 0.53
N THR A 320 -9.28 8.41 0.82
CA THR A 320 -8.64 7.92 2.04
C THR A 320 -8.57 8.94 3.18
N GLY A 321 -8.89 10.21 2.91
CA GLY A 321 -8.74 11.29 3.88
C GLY A 321 -7.30 11.75 4.08
N ALA A 322 -6.33 11.26 3.30
CA ALA A 322 -4.92 11.50 3.48
C ALA A 322 -4.30 12.31 2.32
N ILE A 323 -3.20 12.99 2.63
CA ILE A 323 -2.24 13.49 1.66
C ILE A 323 -0.94 12.72 1.91
N TYR A 324 -0.33 12.20 0.85
CA TYR A 324 0.92 11.46 0.92
C TYR A 324 1.81 11.78 -0.29
N TRP A 325 3.09 11.48 -0.17
CA TRP A 325 4.04 11.63 -1.26
C TRP A 325 4.43 10.26 -1.78
N GLU A 326 4.35 10.08 -3.08
CA GLU A 326 4.68 8.83 -3.72
C GLU A 326 5.26 9.08 -5.10
N GLY A 327 6.50 8.66 -5.30
CA GLY A 327 7.19 9.10 -6.49
C GLY A 327 8.26 8.18 -7.03
N LEU A 328 8.38 8.24 -8.37
CA LEU A 328 9.48 7.64 -9.09
C LEU A 328 10.80 8.14 -8.55
N SER A 329 11.68 7.22 -8.19
CA SER A 329 12.95 7.48 -7.56
C SER A 329 14.05 6.59 -8.13
N ASP A 330 15.27 7.12 -8.19
CA ASP A 330 16.48 6.40 -8.55
C ASP A 330 17.25 5.96 -7.31
N LEU A 331 17.88 4.80 -7.38
CA LEU A 331 18.73 4.26 -6.34
C LEU A 331 20.19 4.25 -6.81
N TYR A 332 21.07 4.77 -5.97
CA TYR A 332 22.51 4.80 -6.20
C TYR A 332 23.22 3.98 -5.13
N ASP A 333 24.24 3.22 -5.52
CA ASP A 333 25.11 2.48 -4.60
C ASP A 333 26.06 3.43 -3.82
N SER A 334 26.83 2.87 -2.90
CA SER A 334 27.83 3.61 -2.10
C SER A 334 28.95 4.23 -2.95
N ASN A 335 29.14 3.80 -4.21
CA ASN A 335 30.06 4.39 -5.17
C ASN A 335 29.43 5.49 -6.02
N GLY A 336 28.16 5.85 -5.78
CA GLY A 336 27.42 6.85 -6.53
C GLY A 336 26.95 6.41 -7.92
N ARG A 337 26.96 5.10 -8.23
CA ARG A 337 26.44 4.57 -9.50
C ARG A 337 24.97 4.29 -9.36
N LYS A 338 24.16 4.68 -10.35
CA LYS A 338 22.75 4.30 -10.41
C LYS A 338 22.65 2.80 -10.62
N VAL A 339 22.01 2.11 -9.67
CA VAL A 339 21.88 0.64 -9.67
C VAL A 339 20.44 0.16 -9.79
N ALA A 340 19.46 1.00 -9.42
CA ALA A 340 18.05 0.63 -9.50
C ALA A 340 17.16 1.85 -9.76
N ARG A 341 15.91 1.57 -10.10
CA ARG A 341 14.81 2.53 -10.19
C ARG A 341 13.55 1.89 -9.60
N GLY A 342 12.76 2.67 -8.90
CA GLY A 342 11.52 2.22 -8.28
C GLY A 342 10.74 3.36 -7.69
N TYR A 343 10.06 3.11 -6.59
CA TYR A 343 9.24 4.10 -5.91
C TYR A 343 9.67 4.30 -4.46
N LEU A 344 9.55 5.53 -4.03
CA LEU A 344 9.59 5.97 -2.64
C LEU A 344 8.18 6.42 -2.27
N GLU A 345 7.66 5.93 -1.15
CA GLU A 345 6.38 6.34 -0.58
C GLU A 345 6.61 6.90 0.83
N MET A 346 5.94 8.02 1.13
CA MET A 346 6.02 8.70 2.42
C MET A 346 4.64 9.13 2.87
N THR A 347 4.16 8.56 3.97
CA THR A 347 2.87 8.88 4.56
C THR A 347 3.01 9.59 5.90
N GLY A 348 1.96 10.30 6.33
CA GLY A 348 1.92 10.91 7.66
C GLY A 348 2.75 12.19 7.83
N TYR A 349 3.17 12.84 6.74
CA TYR A 349 3.90 14.12 6.77
C TYR A 349 2.97 15.32 6.76
N ALA A 350 1.90 15.30 6.00
CA ALA A 350 0.90 16.36 5.98
C ALA A 350 -0.01 16.30 7.22
N SER A 351 -0.37 15.09 7.64
CA SER A 351 -1.10 14.80 8.87
C SER A 351 -0.88 13.34 9.26
N PRO A 352 -0.97 12.97 10.56
CA PRO A 352 -0.88 11.58 10.96
C PRO A 352 -1.87 10.69 10.21
N LEU A 353 -1.37 9.57 9.70
CA LEU A 353 -2.21 8.59 9.03
C LEU A 353 -3.11 7.87 10.05
N ARG A 354 -4.37 7.66 9.67
CA ARG A 354 -5.35 6.89 10.45
C ARG A 354 -5.89 5.76 9.58
N MET A 355 -5.83 4.53 10.10
CA MET A 355 -6.31 3.33 9.42
C MET A 355 -7.35 2.58 10.26
#